data_2eb5e4ad8f4482a0ec846bbe8e5755a6
#
_entry.id   2eb5e4ad8f4482a0ec846bbe8e5755a6
#
_cell.length_a   1.000
_cell.length_b   1.000
_cell.length_c   1.000
_cell.angle_alpha   90.00
_cell.angle_beta   90.00
_cell.angle_gamma   90.00
#
_symmetry.space_group_name_H-M   'P 1'
#
loop_
_entity.id
_entity.type
_entity.pdbx_description
1 polymer ?
#
loop_
_entity_poly.entity_id
_entity_poly.type
_entity_poly.pdbx_seq_one_letter_code
_entity_poly.pdbx_strand_id
1 'polypeptide(L)'
;MLRISKVLNSSVVLVRDDNGEESILLGKGIGYGRKAGQEIDRQPSDRVFIPLSNPDAPPMLELFTSIPPVYLELTQEIVADAEETLGVKLSPHIYLMLTDHLHFAVERQQLGLNVTNRVLWEIKHFYRKEYEVGARALKRAGRLLNVVLPEEEAGNIAFHIVNARMDNGAGGDAMQAARLIGELTNIVTYRIHARLDTESIHFSRFISHLQFFADRFFSGKLMDSEDDFLFNQMQQGYPEAVDCAEKIRTFVLRKYGVFLPNEEAAYLALHIARLAKSAREMGGGYDGARDEGPLNP
;
A
#
# COMPACT_ATOMS: atom_id res chain seq x y z
N MET A 1 20.84 -5.05 -30.94
CA MET A 1 19.91 -6.24 -30.96
C MET A 1 20.07 -6.99 -29.64
N LEU A 2 19.03 -7.76 -29.24
CA LEU A 2 19.14 -8.60 -28.04
C LEU A 2 19.25 -10.07 -28.48
N ARG A 3 20.17 -10.81 -27.87
CA ARG A 3 20.36 -12.23 -28.16
C ARG A 3 20.16 -13.05 -26.88
N ILE A 4 19.39 -14.12 -26.96
CA ILE A 4 19.15 -15.03 -25.85
C ILE A 4 20.47 -15.70 -25.46
N SER A 5 20.92 -15.48 -24.22
CA SER A 5 22.03 -16.24 -23.63
C SER A 5 21.55 -17.56 -23.04
N LYS A 6 20.37 -17.55 -22.39
CA LYS A 6 19.80 -18.74 -21.76
C LYS A 6 18.27 -18.60 -21.67
N VAL A 7 17.55 -19.68 -21.91
CA VAL A 7 16.12 -19.79 -21.61
C VAL A 7 15.98 -20.39 -20.22
N LEU A 8 15.31 -19.69 -19.29
CA LEU A 8 15.07 -20.14 -17.94
C LEU A 8 13.74 -20.90 -17.84
N ASN A 9 12.69 -20.32 -18.43
CA ASN A 9 11.37 -20.96 -18.55
C ASN A 9 10.57 -20.30 -19.69
N SER A 10 9.26 -20.61 -19.80
CA SER A 10 8.39 -20.05 -20.86
C SER A 10 8.29 -18.51 -20.84
N SER A 11 8.48 -17.89 -19.67
CA SER A 11 8.23 -16.46 -19.45
C SER A 11 9.47 -15.66 -19.04
N VAL A 12 10.65 -16.33 -18.95
CA VAL A 12 11.92 -15.72 -18.54
C VAL A 12 13.07 -16.20 -19.42
N VAL A 13 13.82 -15.25 -19.95
CA VAL A 13 15.08 -15.52 -20.67
C VAL A 13 16.18 -14.57 -20.17
N LEU A 14 17.43 -15.05 -20.22
CA LEU A 14 18.60 -14.17 -20.16
C LEU A 14 18.93 -13.70 -21.55
N VAL A 15 19.14 -12.42 -21.69
CA VAL A 15 19.54 -11.80 -22.96
C VAL A 15 20.83 -11.03 -22.79
N ARG A 16 21.60 -10.94 -23.89
CA ARG A 16 22.80 -10.11 -23.99
C ARG A 16 22.60 -9.09 -25.08
N ASP A 17 22.95 -7.86 -24.83
CA ASP A 17 22.94 -6.79 -25.83
C ASP A 17 24.23 -6.74 -26.68
N ASP A 18 24.28 -5.78 -27.61
CA ASP A 18 25.43 -5.59 -28.49
C ASP A 18 26.70 -5.11 -27.75
N ASN A 19 26.54 -4.56 -26.53
CA ASN A 19 27.65 -4.14 -25.67
C ASN A 19 28.15 -5.28 -24.76
N GLY A 20 27.49 -6.44 -24.81
CA GLY A 20 27.84 -7.59 -23.98
C GLY A 20 27.16 -7.58 -22.58
N GLU A 21 26.31 -6.59 -22.29
CA GLU A 21 25.58 -6.52 -21.03
C GLU A 21 24.45 -7.54 -20.98
N GLU A 22 24.37 -8.26 -19.86
CA GLU A 22 23.33 -9.26 -19.64
C GLU A 22 22.18 -8.70 -18.80
N SER A 23 20.96 -9.09 -19.19
CA SER A 23 19.74 -8.73 -18.49
C SER A 23 18.77 -9.92 -18.43
N ILE A 24 17.98 -9.96 -17.35
CA ILE A 24 16.81 -10.81 -17.28
C ILE A 24 15.70 -10.13 -18.07
N LEU A 25 15.09 -10.85 -18.98
CA LEU A 25 13.95 -10.38 -19.75
C LEU A 25 12.71 -11.22 -19.39
N LEU A 26 11.72 -10.54 -18.82
CA LEU A 26 10.44 -11.11 -18.45
C LEU A 26 9.40 -10.79 -19.50
N GLY A 27 8.60 -11.77 -19.90
CA GLY A 27 7.50 -11.57 -20.85
C GLY A 27 6.71 -12.85 -21.08
N LYS A 28 5.39 -12.74 -21.20
CA LYS A 28 4.50 -13.89 -21.41
C LYS A 28 4.93 -14.68 -22.68
N GLY A 29 5.27 -15.95 -22.50
CA GLY A 29 5.66 -16.84 -23.61
C GLY A 29 6.99 -16.50 -24.29
N ILE A 30 7.80 -15.58 -23.74
CA ILE A 30 9.03 -15.10 -24.38
C ILE A 30 10.07 -16.18 -24.59
N GLY A 31 10.10 -17.17 -23.70
CA GLY A 31 10.99 -18.33 -23.80
C GLY A 31 10.38 -19.55 -24.50
N TYR A 32 9.07 -19.50 -24.80
CA TYR A 32 8.38 -20.64 -25.38
C TYR A 32 8.91 -21.00 -26.76
N GLY A 33 9.40 -22.21 -26.93
CA GLY A 33 9.97 -22.69 -28.17
C GLY A 33 11.29 -22.01 -28.58
N ARG A 34 11.87 -21.17 -27.74
CA ARG A 34 13.12 -20.43 -28.01
C ARG A 34 14.35 -21.22 -27.55
N LYS A 35 15.51 -20.88 -28.14
CA LYS A 35 16.81 -21.45 -27.80
C LYS A 35 17.85 -20.35 -27.64
N ALA A 36 18.91 -20.65 -26.90
CA ALA A 36 20.08 -19.80 -26.81
C ALA A 36 20.64 -19.48 -28.21
N GLY A 37 21.11 -18.26 -28.40
CA GLY A 37 21.63 -17.73 -29.67
C GLY A 37 20.58 -17.06 -30.56
N GLN A 38 19.29 -17.25 -30.34
CA GLN A 38 18.24 -16.57 -31.10
C GLN A 38 18.11 -15.09 -30.74
N GLU A 39 17.77 -14.30 -31.75
CA GLU A 39 17.52 -12.87 -31.56
C GLU A 39 16.09 -12.61 -31.09
N ILE A 40 15.96 -11.58 -30.23
CA ILE A 40 14.67 -11.08 -29.74
C ILE A 40 14.58 -9.60 -30.07
N ASP A 41 13.47 -9.18 -30.68
CA ASP A 41 13.18 -7.77 -30.88
C ASP A 41 12.89 -7.07 -29.55
N ARG A 42 13.45 -5.86 -29.43
CA ARG A 42 13.22 -4.97 -28.32
C ARG A 42 11.84 -4.28 -28.45
N GLN A 43 10.75 -5.03 -28.44
CA GLN A 43 9.42 -4.41 -28.41
C GLN A 43 9.05 -4.01 -26.97
N PRO A 44 8.71 -2.74 -26.73
CA PRO A 44 8.78 -2.17 -25.36
C PRO A 44 7.61 -2.45 -24.44
N SER A 45 6.41 -2.77 -24.93
CA SER A 45 5.20 -2.61 -24.11
C SER A 45 4.93 -3.71 -23.08
N ASP A 46 5.46 -4.93 -23.29
CA ASP A 46 5.06 -6.10 -22.51
C ASP A 46 6.22 -6.78 -21.78
N ARG A 47 7.40 -6.15 -21.73
CA ARG A 47 8.63 -6.81 -21.27
C ARG A 47 9.35 -5.99 -20.22
N VAL A 48 9.70 -6.66 -19.14
CA VAL A 48 10.49 -6.07 -18.05
C VAL A 48 11.94 -6.47 -18.22
N PHE A 49 12.84 -5.48 -18.28
CA PHE A 49 14.28 -5.68 -18.36
C PHE A 49 14.91 -5.41 -16.99
N ILE A 50 15.64 -6.39 -16.47
CA ILE A 50 16.36 -6.29 -15.20
C ILE A 50 17.83 -6.57 -15.47
N PRO A 51 18.73 -5.57 -15.45
CA PRO A 51 20.15 -5.78 -15.64
C PRO A 51 20.71 -6.74 -14.57
N LEU A 52 21.65 -7.60 -14.93
CA LEU A 52 22.31 -8.49 -13.95
C LEU A 52 23.15 -7.73 -12.93
N SER A 53 23.46 -6.46 -13.18
CA SER A 53 24.06 -5.55 -12.19
C SER A 53 23.08 -5.12 -11.08
N ASN A 54 21.77 -5.38 -11.25
CA ASN A 54 20.78 -5.14 -10.21
C ASN A 54 21.00 -6.13 -9.06
N PRO A 55 21.05 -5.68 -7.78
CA PRO A 55 21.21 -6.56 -6.62
C PRO A 55 20.15 -7.67 -6.50
N ASP A 56 18.95 -7.45 -7.05
CA ASP A 56 17.85 -8.42 -7.02
C ASP A 56 17.98 -9.50 -8.11
N ALA A 57 18.85 -9.34 -9.09
CA ALA A 57 18.94 -10.26 -10.22
C ALA A 57 19.34 -11.70 -9.81
N PRO A 58 20.32 -11.95 -8.92
CA PRO A 58 20.64 -13.31 -8.49
C PRO A 58 19.47 -14.02 -7.79
N PRO A 59 18.79 -13.44 -6.78
CA PRO A 59 17.62 -14.08 -6.16
C PRO A 59 16.45 -14.24 -7.15
N MET A 60 16.26 -13.33 -8.09
CA MET A 60 15.26 -13.49 -9.16
C MET A 60 15.55 -14.70 -10.06
N LEU A 61 16.81 -14.90 -10.43
CA LEU A 61 17.20 -16.05 -11.25
C LEU A 61 16.92 -17.37 -10.55
N GLU A 62 17.26 -17.44 -9.27
CA GLU A 62 16.98 -18.63 -8.43
C GLU A 62 15.47 -18.87 -8.33
N LEU A 63 14.70 -17.85 -7.98
CA LEU A 63 13.25 -17.94 -7.84
C LEU A 63 12.58 -18.39 -9.15
N PHE A 64 12.88 -17.74 -10.27
CA PHE A 64 12.23 -18.03 -11.55
C PHE A 64 12.62 -19.38 -12.17
N THR A 65 13.66 -20.02 -11.66
CA THR A 65 14.00 -21.40 -12.03
C THR A 65 13.32 -22.45 -11.11
N SER A 66 12.95 -22.08 -9.88
CA SER A 66 12.35 -22.99 -8.89
C SER A 66 10.83 -22.95 -8.87
N ILE A 67 10.22 -21.81 -9.16
CA ILE A 67 8.75 -21.62 -9.11
C ILE A 67 8.12 -21.87 -10.49
N PRO A 68 6.93 -22.50 -10.58
CA PRO A 68 6.20 -22.65 -11.82
C PRO A 68 5.94 -21.31 -12.53
N PRO A 69 6.16 -21.20 -13.84
CA PRO A 69 6.07 -19.94 -14.60
C PRO A 69 4.72 -19.21 -14.48
N VAL A 70 3.64 -19.92 -14.22
CA VAL A 70 2.29 -19.37 -14.08
C VAL A 70 2.18 -18.33 -12.96
N TYR A 71 2.98 -18.43 -11.90
CA TYR A 71 3.00 -17.44 -10.82
C TYR A 71 3.62 -16.11 -11.28
N LEU A 72 4.68 -16.17 -12.09
CA LEU A 72 5.25 -14.97 -12.68
C LEU A 72 4.29 -14.34 -13.71
N GLU A 73 3.60 -15.14 -14.52
CA GLU A 73 2.58 -14.64 -15.45
C GLU A 73 1.45 -13.94 -14.71
N LEU A 74 0.97 -14.53 -13.60
CA LEU A 74 -0.02 -13.90 -12.73
C LEU A 74 0.51 -12.58 -12.13
N THR A 75 1.77 -12.57 -11.67
CA THR A 75 2.41 -11.34 -11.17
C THR A 75 2.47 -10.24 -12.23
N GLN A 76 2.83 -10.58 -13.47
CA GLN A 76 2.86 -9.62 -14.58
C GLN A 76 1.48 -9.00 -14.85
N GLU A 77 0.42 -9.81 -14.82
CA GLU A 77 -0.95 -9.31 -14.99
C GLU A 77 -1.39 -8.41 -13.81
N ILE A 78 -0.98 -8.74 -12.57
CA ILE A 78 -1.27 -7.91 -11.39
C ILE A 78 -0.52 -6.58 -11.45
N VAL A 79 0.76 -6.60 -11.82
CA VAL A 79 1.58 -5.39 -11.93
C VAL A 79 1.03 -4.46 -13.01
N ALA A 80 0.67 -4.99 -14.17
CA ALA A 80 0.07 -4.20 -15.25
C ALA A 80 -1.26 -3.53 -14.81
N ASP A 81 -2.14 -4.29 -14.14
CA ASP A 81 -3.39 -3.76 -13.58
C ASP A 81 -3.13 -2.69 -12.51
N ALA A 82 -2.13 -2.89 -11.66
CA ALA A 82 -1.76 -1.92 -10.63
C ALA A 82 -1.23 -0.62 -11.24
N GLU A 83 -0.30 -0.70 -12.19
CA GLU A 83 0.26 0.47 -12.87
C GLU A 83 -0.82 1.26 -13.63
N GLU A 84 -1.76 0.58 -14.29
CA GLU A 84 -2.90 1.21 -14.96
C GLU A 84 -3.85 1.88 -13.96
N THR A 85 -4.23 1.16 -12.88
CA THR A 85 -5.18 1.66 -11.87
C THR A 85 -4.63 2.85 -11.08
N LEU A 86 -3.33 2.83 -10.76
CA LEU A 86 -2.68 3.84 -9.92
C LEU A 86 -2.08 5.00 -10.73
N GLY A 87 -1.81 4.79 -12.03
CA GLY A 87 -1.14 5.77 -12.88
C GLY A 87 0.34 5.96 -12.56
N VAL A 88 1.00 5.00 -11.88
CA VAL A 88 2.41 5.07 -11.46
C VAL A 88 3.17 3.83 -11.93
N LYS A 89 4.49 3.95 -12.02
CA LYS A 89 5.36 2.80 -12.26
C LYS A 89 5.76 2.13 -10.95
N LEU A 90 5.82 0.80 -10.97
CA LEU A 90 6.25 0.00 -9.84
C LEU A 90 7.72 -0.43 -10.00
N SER A 91 8.42 -0.52 -8.87
CA SER A 91 9.78 -1.03 -8.83
C SER A 91 9.85 -2.46 -9.37
N PRO A 92 10.84 -2.82 -10.21
CA PRO A 92 11.03 -4.19 -10.68
C PRO A 92 11.18 -5.23 -9.57
N HIS A 93 11.56 -4.81 -8.36
CA HIS A 93 11.63 -5.69 -7.18
C HIS A 93 10.30 -6.39 -6.87
N ILE A 94 9.16 -5.82 -7.28
CA ILE A 94 7.83 -6.43 -7.10
C ILE A 94 7.71 -7.80 -7.77
N TYR A 95 8.39 -8.02 -8.89
CA TYR A 95 8.33 -9.30 -9.59
C TYR A 95 8.94 -10.44 -8.77
N LEU A 96 10.00 -10.15 -7.98
CA LEU A 96 10.56 -11.10 -7.04
C LEU A 96 9.58 -11.34 -5.88
N MET A 97 9.23 -10.26 -5.18
CA MET A 97 8.49 -10.36 -3.92
C MET A 97 7.06 -10.88 -4.10
N LEU A 98 6.36 -10.43 -5.14
CA LEU A 98 4.98 -10.84 -5.35
C LEU A 98 4.87 -12.24 -5.95
N THR A 99 5.81 -12.67 -6.82
CA THR A 99 5.83 -14.03 -7.36
C THR A 99 6.05 -15.06 -6.24
N ASP A 100 7.02 -14.80 -5.37
CA ASP A 100 7.31 -15.62 -4.20
C ASP A 100 6.09 -15.68 -3.25
N HIS A 101 5.53 -14.52 -2.93
CA HIS A 101 4.34 -14.42 -2.08
C HIS A 101 3.16 -15.24 -2.62
N LEU A 102 2.83 -15.11 -3.91
CA LEU A 102 1.72 -15.84 -4.53
C LEU A 102 1.94 -17.35 -4.51
N HIS A 103 3.16 -17.79 -4.75
CA HIS A 103 3.50 -19.22 -4.66
C HIS A 103 3.28 -19.75 -3.24
N PHE A 104 3.85 -19.09 -2.23
CA PHE A 104 3.65 -19.48 -0.82
C PHE A 104 2.20 -19.34 -0.35
N ALA A 105 1.44 -18.34 -0.83
CA ALA A 105 0.03 -18.19 -0.47
C ALA A 105 -0.80 -19.38 -0.96
N VAL A 106 -0.54 -19.87 -2.18
CA VAL A 106 -1.21 -21.06 -2.72
C VAL A 106 -0.80 -22.33 -1.97
N GLU A 107 0.49 -22.52 -1.68
CA GLU A 107 0.96 -23.66 -0.89
C GLU A 107 0.31 -23.70 0.50
N ARG A 108 0.28 -22.55 1.21
CA ARG A 108 -0.39 -22.45 2.52
C ARG A 108 -1.87 -22.83 2.43
N GLN A 109 -2.56 -22.30 1.41
CA GLN A 109 -3.98 -22.59 1.20
C GLN A 109 -4.23 -24.08 0.96
N GLN A 110 -3.38 -24.74 0.18
CA GLN A 110 -3.47 -26.18 -0.07
C GLN A 110 -3.22 -27.02 1.19
N LEU A 111 -2.39 -26.52 2.11
CA LEU A 111 -2.12 -27.13 3.41
C LEU A 111 -3.17 -26.77 4.47
N GLY A 112 -4.19 -25.95 4.13
CA GLY A 112 -5.22 -25.49 5.08
C GLY A 112 -4.68 -24.51 6.13
N LEU A 113 -3.53 -23.87 5.89
CA LEU A 113 -2.90 -22.90 6.80
C LEU A 113 -3.42 -21.49 6.48
N ASN A 114 -4.26 -20.95 7.34
CA ASN A 114 -4.78 -19.61 7.22
C ASN A 114 -3.89 -18.59 7.95
N VAL A 115 -3.47 -17.56 7.26
CA VAL A 115 -2.73 -16.41 7.83
C VAL A 115 -3.67 -15.23 7.96
N THR A 116 -3.89 -14.78 9.19
CA THR A 116 -4.72 -13.61 9.47
C THR A 116 -3.93 -12.33 9.22
N ASN A 117 -4.44 -11.45 8.36
CA ASN A 117 -3.89 -10.10 8.20
C ASN A 117 -4.54 -9.16 9.21
N ARG A 118 -3.82 -8.82 10.29
CA ARG A 118 -4.32 -7.99 11.40
C ARG A 118 -4.57 -6.53 11.03
N VAL A 119 -4.12 -6.09 9.86
CA VAL A 119 -4.25 -4.72 9.37
C VAL A 119 -5.10 -4.68 8.08
N LEU A 120 -5.90 -5.71 7.83
CA LEU A 120 -6.75 -5.80 6.63
C LEU A 120 -7.76 -4.64 6.56
N TRP A 121 -8.30 -4.23 7.70
CA TRP A 121 -9.23 -3.11 7.78
C TRP A 121 -8.56 -1.80 7.35
N GLU A 122 -7.36 -1.53 7.88
CA GLU A 122 -6.55 -0.36 7.56
C GLU A 122 -6.20 -0.32 6.07
N ILE A 123 -5.83 -1.46 5.49
CA ILE A 123 -5.52 -1.55 4.06
C ILE A 123 -6.74 -1.20 3.22
N LYS A 124 -7.90 -1.77 3.53
CA LYS A 124 -9.15 -1.51 2.80
C LYS A 124 -9.54 -0.04 2.80
N HIS A 125 -9.23 0.68 3.87
CA HIS A 125 -9.61 2.08 4.04
C HIS A 125 -8.53 3.04 3.57
N PHE A 126 -7.24 2.70 3.78
CA PHE A 126 -6.14 3.62 3.53
C PHE A 126 -5.50 3.43 2.15
N TYR A 127 -5.53 2.19 1.64
CA TYR A 127 -4.96 1.81 0.34
C TYR A 127 -6.03 1.16 -0.54
N ARG A 128 -7.17 1.86 -0.66
CA ARG A 128 -8.36 1.32 -1.33
C ARG A 128 -8.11 0.88 -2.76
N LYS A 129 -7.38 1.68 -3.54
CA LYS A 129 -7.08 1.35 -4.94
C LYS A 129 -6.20 0.12 -5.07
N GLU A 130 -5.16 0.05 -4.25
CA GLU A 130 -4.25 -1.10 -4.19
C GLU A 130 -4.98 -2.35 -3.71
N TYR A 131 -5.88 -2.21 -2.71
CA TYR A 131 -6.72 -3.32 -2.26
C TYR A 131 -7.68 -3.81 -3.35
N GLU A 132 -8.29 -2.92 -4.14
CA GLU A 132 -9.14 -3.29 -5.27
C GLU A 132 -8.35 -4.08 -6.33
N VAL A 133 -7.09 -3.72 -6.61
CA VAL A 133 -6.18 -4.53 -7.45
C VAL A 133 -5.96 -5.90 -6.82
N GLY A 134 -5.65 -5.97 -5.53
CA GLY A 134 -5.51 -7.23 -4.79
C GLY A 134 -6.73 -8.13 -4.88
N ALA A 135 -7.93 -7.57 -4.72
CA ALA A 135 -9.19 -8.31 -4.85
C ALA A 135 -9.42 -8.86 -6.28
N ARG A 136 -9.03 -8.09 -7.33
CA ARG A 136 -9.05 -8.59 -8.70
C ARG A 136 -8.00 -9.68 -8.93
N ALA A 137 -6.82 -9.55 -8.28
CA ALA A 137 -5.77 -10.55 -8.34
C ALA A 137 -6.22 -11.91 -7.79
N LEU A 138 -6.98 -11.95 -6.69
CA LEU A 138 -7.53 -13.20 -6.16
C LEU A 138 -8.46 -13.90 -7.18
N LYS A 139 -9.29 -13.13 -7.90
CA LYS A 139 -10.15 -13.68 -8.95
C LYS A 139 -9.35 -14.25 -10.13
N ARG A 140 -8.21 -13.60 -10.49
CA ARG A 140 -7.29 -14.10 -11.52
C ARG A 140 -6.59 -15.38 -11.06
N ALA A 141 -6.07 -15.40 -9.82
CA ALA A 141 -5.45 -16.57 -9.22
C ALA A 141 -6.43 -17.76 -9.20
N GLY A 142 -7.68 -17.53 -8.80
CA GLY A 142 -8.73 -18.56 -8.82
C GLY A 142 -8.94 -19.20 -10.19
N ARG A 143 -8.92 -18.40 -11.26
CA ARG A 143 -9.08 -18.89 -12.63
C ARG A 143 -7.84 -19.60 -13.18
N LEU A 144 -6.63 -19.09 -12.89
CA LEU A 144 -5.38 -19.61 -13.44
C LEU A 144 -4.86 -20.83 -12.67
N LEU A 145 -5.03 -20.83 -11.33
CA LEU A 145 -4.44 -21.82 -10.44
C LEU A 145 -5.48 -22.78 -9.85
N ASN A 146 -6.76 -22.58 -10.15
CA ASN A 146 -7.89 -23.33 -9.61
C ASN A 146 -7.86 -23.39 -8.06
N VAL A 147 -7.62 -22.24 -7.41
CA VAL A 147 -7.52 -22.10 -5.95
C VAL A 147 -8.39 -20.95 -5.46
N VAL A 148 -9.02 -21.10 -4.31
CA VAL A 148 -9.73 -20.01 -3.63
C VAL A 148 -8.84 -19.50 -2.51
N LEU A 149 -8.24 -18.33 -2.71
CA LEU A 149 -7.43 -17.67 -1.69
C LEU A 149 -8.33 -16.85 -0.76
N PRO A 150 -7.99 -16.76 0.54
CA PRO A 150 -8.74 -15.95 1.51
C PRO A 150 -8.60 -14.46 1.22
N GLU A 151 -9.55 -13.66 1.72
CA GLU A 151 -9.62 -12.22 1.49
C GLU A 151 -8.38 -11.47 1.99
N GLU A 152 -7.75 -11.97 3.04
CA GLU A 152 -6.51 -11.46 3.61
C GLU A 152 -5.40 -11.35 2.57
N GLU A 153 -5.38 -12.25 1.59
CA GLU A 153 -4.36 -12.22 0.54
C GLU A 153 -4.55 -11.03 -0.42
N ALA A 154 -5.76 -10.48 -0.56
CA ALA A 154 -5.94 -9.22 -1.27
C ALA A 154 -5.21 -8.07 -0.58
N GLY A 155 -5.27 -8.02 0.76
CA GLY A 155 -4.52 -7.06 1.56
C GLY A 155 -3.01 -7.26 1.46
N ASN A 156 -2.54 -8.49 1.48
CA ASN A 156 -1.11 -8.80 1.36
C ASN A 156 -0.58 -8.38 -0.02
N ILE A 157 -1.31 -8.65 -1.10
CA ILE A 157 -0.98 -8.19 -2.45
C ILE A 157 -0.96 -6.65 -2.52
N ALA A 158 -1.93 -5.98 -1.89
CA ALA A 158 -1.96 -4.52 -1.81
C ALA A 158 -0.69 -3.96 -1.15
N PHE A 159 -0.18 -4.58 -0.08
CA PHE A 159 1.07 -4.18 0.55
C PHE A 159 2.27 -4.32 -0.38
N HIS A 160 2.36 -5.41 -1.14
CA HIS A 160 3.43 -5.55 -2.12
C HIS A 160 3.39 -4.43 -3.17
N ILE A 161 2.18 -4.03 -3.60
CA ILE A 161 1.99 -2.92 -4.56
C ILE A 161 2.41 -1.60 -3.93
N VAL A 162 1.96 -1.29 -2.69
CA VAL A 162 2.33 -0.03 -2.00
C VAL A 162 3.84 0.08 -1.81
N ASN A 163 4.49 -1.01 -1.35
CA ASN A 163 5.94 -1.04 -1.13
C ASN A 163 6.76 -0.91 -2.43
N ALA A 164 6.16 -1.25 -3.57
CA ALA A 164 6.82 -1.17 -4.86
C ALA A 164 6.63 0.18 -5.57
N ARG A 165 5.83 1.10 -5.05
CA ARG A 165 5.63 2.42 -5.66
C ARG A 165 6.93 3.22 -5.64
N MET A 166 7.35 3.69 -6.80
CA MET A 166 8.60 4.46 -6.95
C MET A 166 8.47 5.93 -6.52
N ASP A 167 7.24 6.43 -6.37
CA ASP A 167 6.92 7.79 -5.95
C ASP A 167 7.05 8.00 -4.42
N ASN A 168 7.03 6.92 -3.64
CA ASN A 168 7.21 6.94 -2.18
C ASN A 168 8.71 6.95 -1.81
N GLY A 169 9.48 7.97 -2.20
CA GLY A 169 10.92 8.09 -2.03
C GLY A 169 11.50 7.46 -0.75
N ALA A 170 12.07 6.29 -0.89
CA ALA A 170 12.66 5.40 0.11
C ALA A 170 11.63 4.56 0.91
N GLY A 171 11.36 3.36 0.42
CA GLY A 171 10.99 2.12 1.08
C GLY A 171 10.49 2.12 2.54
N GLY A 172 9.54 3.00 2.90
CA GLY A 172 8.85 2.87 4.18
C GLY A 172 8.00 1.60 4.14
N ASP A 173 8.14 0.74 5.17
CA ASP A 173 7.31 -0.44 5.32
C ASP A 173 5.84 -0.02 5.38
N ALA A 174 5.09 -0.24 4.29
CA ALA A 174 3.67 0.10 4.19
C ALA A 174 2.84 -0.49 5.35
N MET A 175 3.29 -1.61 5.91
CA MET A 175 2.67 -2.20 7.10
C MET A 175 2.88 -1.33 8.34
N GLN A 176 4.07 -0.74 8.52
CA GLN A 176 4.33 0.18 9.63
C GLN A 176 3.53 1.47 9.46
N ALA A 177 3.44 2.00 8.23
CA ALA A 177 2.63 3.17 7.93
C ALA A 177 1.14 2.91 8.23
N ALA A 178 0.57 1.81 7.73
CA ALA A 178 -0.82 1.43 8.01
C ALA A 178 -1.09 1.26 9.50
N ARG A 179 -0.16 0.62 10.23
CA ARG A 179 -0.26 0.47 11.68
C ARG A 179 -0.23 1.81 12.41
N LEU A 180 0.69 2.71 12.04
CA LEU A 180 0.77 4.06 12.61
C LEU A 180 -0.54 4.81 12.36
N ILE A 181 -1.04 4.84 11.13
CA ILE A 181 -2.29 5.50 10.75
C ILE A 181 -3.46 4.95 11.58
N GLY A 182 -3.58 3.63 11.73
CA GLY A 182 -4.61 2.99 12.56
C GLY A 182 -4.55 3.42 14.01
N GLU A 183 -3.35 3.45 14.59
CA GLU A 183 -3.13 3.89 15.99
C GLU A 183 -3.50 5.36 16.19
N LEU A 184 -3.09 6.24 15.27
CA LEU A 184 -3.45 7.67 15.32
C LEU A 184 -4.96 7.87 15.15
N THR A 185 -5.58 7.13 14.22
CA THR A 185 -7.03 7.15 14.02
C THR A 185 -7.78 6.74 15.31
N ASN A 186 -7.32 5.71 16.01
CA ASN A 186 -7.91 5.27 17.26
C ASN A 186 -7.79 6.34 18.36
N ILE A 187 -6.63 7.02 18.48
CA ILE A 187 -6.46 8.13 19.44
C ILE A 187 -7.47 9.24 19.16
N VAL A 188 -7.62 9.63 17.89
CA VAL A 188 -8.54 10.69 17.47
C VAL A 188 -9.99 10.29 17.68
N THR A 189 -10.39 9.08 17.30
CA THR A 189 -11.75 8.56 17.49
C THR A 189 -12.14 8.56 18.98
N TYR A 190 -11.24 8.08 19.85
CA TYR A 190 -11.46 8.07 21.29
C TYR A 190 -11.63 9.48 21.87
N ARG A 191 -10.87 10.48 21.38
CA ARG A 191 -10.91 11.87 21.90
C ARG A 191 -12.10 12.67 21.40
N ILE A 192 -12.55 12.44 20.17
CA ILE A 192 -13.71 13.15 19.62
C ILE A 192 -15.01 12.75 20.31
N HIS A 193 -15.05 11.59 20.98
CA HIS A 193 -16.25 11.03 21.65
C HIS A 193 -17.48 10.94 20.73
N ALA A 194 -17.28 10.85 19.42
CA ALA A 194 -18.34 10.72 18.42
C ALA A 194 -18.08 9.52 17.52
N ARG A 195 -19.14 8.92 17.01
CA ARG A 195 -19.04 7.88 15.99
C ARG A 195 -18.62 8.54 14.68
N LEU A 196 -17.42 8.19 14.20
CA LEU A 196 -16.94 8.66 12.90
C LEU A 196 -17.61 7.87 11.78
N ASP A 197 -18.13 8.57 10.78
CA ASP A 197 -18.57 7.95 9.54
C ASP A 197 -17.36 7.72 8.63
N THR A 198 -16.95 6.45 8.54
CA THR A 198 -15.78 6.04 7.74
C THR A 198 -15.98 6.20 6.23
N GLU A 199 -17.22 6.32 5.77
CA GLU A 199 -17.55 6.55 4.35
C GLU A 199 -17.61 8.06 4.01
N SER A 200 -17.52 8.95 5.00
CA SER A 200 -17.58 10.39 4.77
C SER A 200 -16.33 10.91 4.06
N ILE A 201 -16.54 11.97 3.26
CA ILE A 201 -15.43 12.70 2.60
C ILE A 201 -14.47 13.32 3.63
N HIS A 202 -14.96 13.66 4.82
CA HIS A 202 -14.15 14.25 5.89
C HIS A 202 -13.21 13.21 6.50
N PHE A 203 -13.70 11.99 6.70
CA PHE A 203 -12.86 10.87 7.14
C PHE A 203 -11.83 10.49 6.08
N SER A 204 -12.23 10.34 4.83
CA SER A 204 -11.30 10.04 3.72
C SER A 204 -10.18 11.07 3.60
N ARG A 205 -10.50 12.37 3.75
CA ARG A 205 -9.49 13.44 3.75
C ARG A 205 -8.56 13.35 4.95
N PHE A 206 -9.11 13.10 6.15
CA PHE A 206 -8.30 12.91 7.35
C PHE A 206 -7.31 11.76 7.19
N ILE A 207 -7.76 10.61 6.67
CA ILE A 207 -6.88 9.46 6.39
C ILE A 207 -5.79 9.81 5.37
N SER A 208 -6.14 10.51 4.28
CA SER A 208 -5.14 10.96 3.29
C SER A 208 -4.05 11.82 3.94
N HIS A 209 -4.41 12.70 4.88
CA HIS A 209 -3.44 13.52 5.60
C HIS A 209 -2.59 12.69 6.57
N LEU A 210 -3.15 11.67 7.21
CA LEU A 210 -2.37 10.73 8.01
C LEU A 210 -1.40 9.89 7.15
N GLN A 211 -1.77 9.55 5.91
CA GLN A 211 -0.86 8.90 4.95
C GLN A 211 0.34 9.79 4.63
N PHE A 212 0.11 11.06 4.26
CA PHE A 212 1.19 12.02 4.04
C PHE A 212 2.06 12.25 5.28
N PHE A 213 1.46 12.27 6.46
CA PHE A 213 2.21 12.34 7.72
C PHE A 213 3.08 11.10 7.91
N ALA A 214 2.54 9.89 7.73
CA ALA A 214 3.28 8.63 7.87
C ALA A 214 4.44 8.56 6.87
N ASP A 215 4.25 8.99 5.63
CA ASP A 215 5.28 9.05 4.60
C ASP A 215 6.44 9.98 5.02
N ARG A 216 6.13 11.19 5.53
CA ARG A 216 7.15 12.13 6.06
C ARG A 216 7.84 11.57 7.29
N PHE A 217 7.07 10.95 8.18
CA PHE A 217 7.56 10.38 9.43
C PHE A 217 8.60 9.28 9.18
N PHE A 218 8.29 8.28 8.35
CA PHE A 218 9.19 7.17 8.05
C PHE A 218 10.34 7.55 7.11
N SER A 219 10.17 8.60 6.29
CA SER A 219 11.26 9.15 5.48
C SER A 219 12.18 10.13 6.22
N GLY A 220 11.87 10.46 7.49
CA GLY A 220 12.65 11.43 8.28
C GLY A 220 12.52 12.87 7.77
N LYS A 221 11.43 13.20 7.06
CA LYS A 221 11.17 14.51 6.44
C LYS A 221 10.00 15.23 7.10
N LEU A 222 9.94 15.21 8.42
CA LEU A 222 8.91 15.93 9.16
C LEU A 222 8.97 17.43 8.86
N MET A 223 7.79 18.06 8.83
CA MET A 223 7.68 19.50 8.67
C MET A 223 8.15 20.16 9.96
N ASP A 224 9.12 21.04 9.84
CA ASP A 224 9.66 21.83 10.93
C ASP A 224 9.93 23.25 10.40
N SER A 225 9.21 24.24 10.91
CA SER A 225 9.42 25.64 10.60
C SER A 225 9.84 26.38 11.86
N GLU A 226 10.62 27.44 11.68
CA GLU A 226 11.01 28.34 12.79
C GLU A 226 9.82 29.18 13.30
N ASP A 227 8.68 29.15 12.60
CA ASP A 227 7.49 29.97 12.89
C ASP A 227 6.36 29.12 13.46
N ASP A 228 6.07 29.30 14.72
CA ASP A 228 4.95 28.66 15.44
C ASP A 228 3.58 29.31 15.16
N PHE A 229 3.45 30.14 14.11
CA PHE A 229 2.24 30.90 13.85
C PHE A 229 1.01 30.00 13.70
N LEU A 230 1.10 28.94 12.90
CA LEU A 230 -0.02 28.02 12.69
C LEU A 230 -0.40 27.29 14.00
N PHE A 231 0.58 26.83 14.76
CA PHE A 231 0.36 26.16 16.04
C PHE A 231 -0.37 27.09 17.03
N ASN A 232 0.08 28.33 17.17
CA ASN A 232 -0.53 29.32 18.02
C ASN A 232 -1.97 29.66 17.61
N GLN A 233 -2.25 29.79 16.31
CA GLN A 233 -3.60 29.98 15.79
C GLN A 233 -4.52 28.79 16.10
N MET A 234 -4.03 27.58 15.91
CA MET A 234 -4.78 26.37 16.25
C MET A 234 -5.06 26.27 17.75
N GLN A 235 -4.10 26.63 18.59
CA GLN A 235 -4.27 26.61 20.06
C GLN A 235 -5.35 27.59 20.51
N GLN A 236 -5.45 28.76 19.88
CA GLN A 236 -6.50 29.75 20.20
C GLN A 236 -7.88 29.36 19.65
N GLY A 237 -7.94 28.88 18.42
CA GLY A 237 -9.20 28.61 17.73
C GLY A 237 -9.79 27.24 17.98
N TYR A 238 -8.93 26.22 18.22
CA TYR A 238 -9.32 24.81 18.31
C TYR A 238 -8.55 24.07 19.40
N PRO A 239 -8.64 24.49 20.69
CA PRO A 239 -7.83 23.94 21.79
C PRO A 239 -8.05 22.43 21.99
N GLU A 240 -9.26 21.90 21.80
CA GLU A 240 -9.55 20.45 21.90
C GLU A 240 -8.81 19.64 20.82
N ALA A 241 -8.70 20.17 19.61
CA ALA A 241 -7.99 19.50 18.52
C ALA A 241 -6.47 19.52 18.77
N VAL A 242 -5.94 20.62 19.35
CA VAL A 242 -4.53 20.70 19.74
C VAL A 242 -4.25 19.73 20.89
N ASP A 243 -5.11 19.62 21.92
CA ASP A 243 -4.93 18.61 22.96
C ASP A 243 -4.89 17.19 22.40
N CYS A 244 -5.72 16.90 21.39
CA CYS A 244 -5.67 15.61 20.69
C CYS A 244 -4.34 15.42 19.95
N ALA A 245 -3.84 16.43 19.25
CA ALA A 245 -2.54 16.38 18.55
C ALA A 245 -1.37 16.21 19.53
N GLU A 246 -1.44 16.81 20.72
CA GLU A 246 -0.45 16.61 21.80
C GLU A 246 -0.46 15.17 22.35
N LYS A 247 -1.61 14.49 22.37
CA LYS A 247 -1.66 13.05 22.71
C LYS A 247 -0.97 12.22 21.63
N ILE A 248 -1.17 12.57 20.35
CA ILE A 248 -0.45 11.95 19.25
C ILE A 248 1.06 12.18 19.40
N ARG A 249 1.50 13.41 19.66
CA ARG A 249 2.92 13.75 19.91
C ARG A 249 3.51 12.88 21.01
N THR A 250 2.81 12.79 22.14
CA THR A 250 3.22 11.96 23.30
C THR A 250 3.30 10.48 22.93
N PHE A 251 2.33 9.97 22.20
CA PHE A 251 2.32 8.59 21.72
C PHE A 251 3.50 8.28 20.80
N VAL A 252 3.74 9.13 19.80
CA VAL A 252 4.84 8.98 18.84
C VAL A 252 6.21 9.04 19.56
N LEU A 253 6.38 9.99 20.46
CA LEU A 253 7.61 10.11 21.25
C LEU A 253 7.87 8.83 22.08
N ARG A 254 6.84 8.30 22.75
CA ARG A 254 6.98 7.09 23.60
C ARG A 254 7.26 5.84 22.78
N LYS A 255 6.62 5.70 21.64
CA LYS A 255 6.68 4.46 20.85
C LYS A 255 7.84 4.42 19.89
N TYR A 256 8.14 5.55 19.26
CA TYR A 256 9.13 5.64 18.19
C TYR A 256 10.37 6.45 18.55
N GLY A 257 10.38 7.12 19.72
CA GLY A 257 11.50 7.98 20.15
C GLY A 257 11.66 9.27 19.33
N VAL A 258 10.66 9.64 18.52
CA VAL A 258 10.69 10.81 17.62
C VAL A 258 9.82 11.91 18.19
N PHE A 259 10.38 13.10 18.32
CA PHE A 259 9.63 14.30 18.70
C PHE A 259 8.97 14.92 17.47
N LEU A 260 7.67 15.20 17.53
CA LEU A 260 6.97 15.87 16.45
C LEU A 260 7.07 17.39 16.61
N PRO A 261 7.55 18.14 15.59
CA PRO A 261 7.57 19.59 15.59
C PRO A 261 6.18 20.22 15.73
N ASN A 262 6.13 21.50 16.10
CA ASN A 262 4.89 22.26 16.27
C ASN A 262 4.10 22.34 14.96
N GLU A 263 4.76 22.41 13.83
CA GLU A 263 4.12 22.45 12.51
C GLU A 263 3.36 21.14 12.20
N GLU A 264 3.95 19.97 12.48
CA GLU A 264 3.24 18.68 12.32
C GLU A 264 2.05 18.58 13.28
N ALA A 265 2.21 19.02 14.54
CA ALA A 265 1.12 19.01 15.49
C ALA A 265 -0.01 19.97 15.10
N ALA A 266 0.29 21.14 14.59
CA ALA A 266 -0.68 22.10 14.06
C ALA A 266 -1.43 21.55 12.83
N TYR A 267 -0.70 20.90 11.94
CA TYR A 267 -1.27 20.27 10.75
C TYR A 267 -2.24 19.14 11.12
N LEU A 268 -1.84 18.27 12.05
CA LEU A 268 -2.73 17.22 12.58
C LEU A 268 -3.96 17.84 13.26
N ALA A 269 -3.78 18.86 14.13
CA ALA A 269 -4.87 19.54 14.82
C ALA A 269 -5.88 20.16 13.85
N LEU A 270 -5.44 20.75 12.72
CA LEU A 270 -6.31 21.30 11.69
C LEU A 270 -7.26 20.24 11.12
N HIS A 271 -6.74 19.06 10.81
CA HIS A 271 -7.54 17.98 10.24
C HIS A 271 -8.43 17.31 11.27
N ILE A 272 -7.98 17.19 12.51
CA ILE A 272 -8.79 16.72 13.66
C ILE A 272 -9.96 17.68 13.91
N ALA A 273 -9.74 18.99 13.91
CA ALA A 273 -10.79 19.98 14.10
C ALA A 273 -11.89 19.88 13.04
N ARG A 274 -11.52 19.72 11.77
CA ARG A 274 -12.48 19.53 10.66
C ARG A 274 -13.27 18.23 10.80
N LEU A 275 -12.62 17.14 11.18
CA LEU A 275 -13.26 15.86 11.41
C LEU A 275 -14.24 15.93 12.58
N ALA A 276 -13.84 16.53 13.71
CA ALA A 276 -14.68 16.70 14.89
C ALA A 276 -15.91 17.58 14.62
N LYS A 277 -15.76 18.65 13.83
CA LYS A 277 -16.89 19.49 13.40
C LYS A 277 -17.91 18.69 12.60
N SER A 278 -17.47 17.94 11.60
CA SER A 278 -18.35 17.09 10.77
C SER A 278 -19.06 16.01 11.60
N ALA A 279 -18.36 15.38 12.56
CA ALA A 279 -18.96 14.36 13.41
C ALA A 279 -20.06 14.92 14.34
N ARG A 280 -19.89 16.16 14.84
CA ARG A 280 -20.90 16.86 15.67
C ARG A 280 -22.13 17.28 14.85
N GLU A 281 -21.94 17.73 13.62
CA GLU A 281 -23.03 18.09 12.70
C GLU A 281 -23.93 16.90 12.36
N MET A 282 -23.36 15.69 12.24
CA MET A 282 -24.12 14.46 12.02
C MET A 282 -24.79 13.91 13.30
N GLY A 283 -24.18 14.11 14.47
CA GLY A 283 -24.73 13.67 15.76
C GLY A 283 -25.88 14.55 16.29
N GLY A 284 -25.97 15.80 15.87
CA GLY A 284 -27.01 16.76 16.29
C GLY A 284 -28.37 16.58 15.61
N GLY A 285 -28.52 15.65 14.66
CA GLY A 285 -29.76 15.43 13.92
C GLY A 285 -30.76 14.47 14.58
N TYR A 286 -30.50 13.96 15.78
CA TYR A 286 -31.34 12.93 16.40
C TYR A 286 -31.96 13.31 17.77
N ASP A 287 -31.94 14.58 18.15
CA ASP A 287 -32.56 15.04 19.40
C ASP A 287 -33.74 15.98 19.14
N GLY A 288 -34.81 15.44 18.55
CA GLY A 288 -36.01 16.24 18.20
C GLY A 288 -37.25 15.43 17.88
N ALA A 289 -37.58 14.39 18.70
CA ALA A 289 -38.96 13.87 18.74
C ALA A 289 -39.17 13.08 20.03
N ARG A 290 -39.19 13.75 21.18
CA ARG A 290 -39.98 13.27 22.30
C ARG A 290 -41.42 13.74 22.04
N ASP A 291 -42.19 12.83 21.50
CA ASP A 291 -43.66 12.92 21.40
C ASP A 291 -44.21 12.99 22.83
N GLU A 292 -44.50 14.20 23.28
CA GLU A 292 -45.38 14.40 24.46
C GLU A 292 -46.83 14.12 24.00
N GLY A 293 -47.23 12.86 24.07
CA GLY A 293 -48.62 12.49 23.95
C GLY A 293 -49.41 13.09 25.11
N PRO A 294 -50.64 13.64 24.89
CA PRO A 294 -51.40 14.35 25.90
C PRO A 294 -51.93 13.39 26.94
N LEU A 295 -51.62 13.68 28.21
CA LEU A 295 -52.37 13.20 29.35
C LEU A 295 -53.81 13.75 29.23
N ASN A 296 -54.81 12.90 29.16
CA ASN A 296 -56.20 13.28 29.31
C ASN A 296 -56.85 12.49 30.49
N PRO A 297 -57.81 13.05 31.17
CA PRO A 297 -58.11 12.96 32.59
C PRO A 297 -58.77 11.65 33.06
#